data_4cab01ad6ed162f9cfb14dde482c3329
#
_entry.id   4cab01ad6ed162f9cfb14dde482c3329
#
_cell.length_a   1.000
_cell.length_b   1.000
_cell.length_c   1.000
_cell.angle_alpha   90.00
_cell.angle_beta   90.00
_cell.angle_gamma   90.00
#
_symmetry.space_group_name_H-M   'P 1'
#
loop_
_entity.id
_entity.type
_entity.pdbx_description
1 polymer ?
#
loop_
_entity_poly.entity_id
_entity_poly.type
_entity_poly.pdbx_seq_one_letter_code
_entity_poly.pdbx_strand_id
1 'polypeptide(L)'
;MKYGLLAMCLYLTACTDKAIIVDEMRDIPKASWAFNQIPDFDFDVKNTQLNHNLYLNLKIQKTYPYENLYLLTHIKDTEGKITSSRKNFRLTDEDGNPIGSMSGNSISYQLPIFTNMKFQKSGKYFIALEQNMRDSVINGVESIGVMIKEGEPVF
;
A
#
# COMPACT_ATOMS: atom_id res chain seq x y z
N MET A 1 -28.41 55.75 -10.22
CA MET A 1 -28.61 54.30 -9.99
C MET A 1 -27.29 53.60 -10.27
N LYS A 2 -26.55 53.19 -9.21
CA LYS A 2 -25.25 52.47 -9.29
C LYS A 2 -25.51 51.04 -8.87
N TYR A 3 -25.48 50.11 -9.82
CA TYR A 3 -25.56 48.67 -9.54
C TYR A 3 -24.15 48.18 -9.19
N GLY A 4 -23.91 47.95 -7.90
CA GLY A 4 -22.70 47.27 -7.43
C GLY A 4 -22.78 45.78 -7.73
N LEU A 5 -21.91 45.29 -8.62
CA LEU A 5 -21.74 43.89 -8.94
C LEU A 5 -20.92 43.25 -7.83
N LEU A 6 -21.59 42.49 -6.93
CA LEU A 6 -20.95 41.75 -5.86
C LEU A 6 -20.38 40.46 -6.46
N ALA A 7 -19.06 40.44 -6.72
CA ALA A 7 -18.35 39.27 -7.18
C ALA A 7 -18.20 38.31 -5.99
N MET A 8 -19.02 37.24 -5.96
CA MET A 8 -18.92 36.17 -5.00
C MET A 8 -17.78 35.21 -5.41
N CYS A 9 -16.58 35.40 -4.83
CA CYS A 9 -15.47 34.46 -4.97
C CYS A 9 -15.83 33.14 -4.28
N LEU A 10 -16.16 32.10 -5.08
CA LEU A 10 -16.18 30.73 -4.62
C LEU A 10 -14.73 30.27 -4.33
N TYR A 11 -14.36 30.24 -3.08
CA TYR A 11 -13.15 29.51 -2.64
C TYR A 11 -13.43 28.02 -2.75
N LEU A 12 -12.99 27.40 -3.84
CA LEU A 12 -12.84 25.96 -3.92
C LEU A 12 -11.71 25.55 -2.96
N THR A 13 -12.07 25.17 -1.74
CA THR A 13 -11.14 24.46 -0.85
C THR A 13 -10.94 23.08 -1.46
N ALA A 14 -9.90 22.93 -2.29
CA ALA A 14 -9.38 21.63 -2.66
C ALA A 14 -8.90 20.97 -1.35
N CYS A 15 -9.65 19.96 -0.86
CA CYS A 15 -9.11 19.01 0.09
C CYS A 15 -7.97 18.28 -0.60
N THR A 16 -6.77 18.80 -0.48
CA THR A 16 -5.55 18.03 -0.76
C THR A 16 -5.48 16.98 0.33
N ASP A 17 -5.63 15.74 -0.06
CA ASP A 17 -5.32 14.58 0.80
C ASP A 17 -3.81 14.65 1.08
N LYS A 18 -3.44 15.36 2.14
CA LYS A 18 -2.08 15.82 2.48
C LYS A 18 -1.10 14.70 2.78
N ALA A 19 -1.51 13.44 2.60
CA ALA A 19 -0.87 12.38 3.30
C ALA A 19 -0.24 11.32 2.41
N ILE A 20 -0.55 11.26 1.11
CA ILE A 20 -0.04 10.18 0.25
C ILE A 20 1.36 10.55 -0.26
N ILE A 21 2.36 9.73 0.14
CA ILE A 21 3.74 9.84 -0.35
C ILE A 21 3.93 8.98 -1.59
N VAL A 22 3.38 7.76 -1.56
CA VAL A 22 3.44 6.78 -2.64
C VAL A 22 2.11 6.04 -2.71
N ASP A 23 1.64 5.80 -3.93
CA ASP A 23 0.55 4.88 -4.24
C ASP A 23 0.87 4.24 -5.59
N GLU A 24 1.56 3.11 -5.55
CA GLU A 24 2.07 2.42 -6.73
C GLU A 24 1.70 0.95 -6.73
N MET A 25 1.45 0.43 -7.92
CA MET A 25 1.19 -0.98 -8.19
C MET A 25 2.16 -1.52 -9.25
N ARG A 26 2.46 -2.80 -9.18
CA ARG A 26 3.18 -3.57 -10.20
C ARG A 26 2.32 -4.73 -10.64
N ASP A 27 2.16 -4.88 -11.94
CA ASP A 27 1.44 -6.03 -12.52
C ASP A 27 2.28 -7.31 -12.38
N ILE A 28 1.60 -8.39 -12.05
CA ILE A 28 2.19 -9.73 -11.99
C ILE A 28 1.89 -10.44 -13.31
N PRO A 29 2.93 -10.76 -14.10
CA PRO A 29 2.75 -11.40 -15.39
C PRO A 29 1.93 -12.67 -15.31
N LYS A 30 0.91 -12.79 -16.17
CA LYS A 30 -0.02 -13.94 -16.25
C LYS A 30 -0.74 -14.24 -14.93
N ALA A 31 -0.83 -13.26 -14.03
CA ALA A 31 -1.35 -13.43 -12.67
C ALA A 31 -0.69 -14.61 -11.90
N SER A 32 0.59 -14.87 -12.14
CA SER A 32 1.37 -15.95 -11.53
C SER A 32 2.60 -15.37 -10.84
N TRP A 33 2.53 -15.25 -9.51
CA TRP A 33 3.57 -14.62 -8.72
C TRP A 33 4.58 -15.63 -8.20
N ALA A 34 5.77 -15.67 -8.78
CA ALA A 34 6.87 -16.53 -8.34
C ALA A 34 7.58 -15.95 -7.11
N PHE A 35 8.10 -16.81 -6.23
CA PHE A 35 8.80 -16.42 -4.99
C PHE A 35 10.03 -15.54 -5.24
N ASN A 36 10.68 -15.68 -6.38
CA ASN A 36 11.86 -14.90 -6.77
C ASN A 36 11.51 -13.58 -7.49
N GLN A 37 10.24 -13.31 -7.73
CA GLN A 37 9.74 -12.04 -8.24
C GLN A 37 9.39 -11.16 -7.04
N ILE A 38 10.27 -10.23 -6.71
CA ILE A 38 10.18 -9.39 -5.51
C ILE A 38 9.98 -7.93 -5.94
N PRO A 39 8.72 -7.47 -6.14
CA PRO A 39 8.44 -6.08 -6.47
C PRO A 39 8.96 -5.14 -5.38
N ASP A 40 9.61 -4.06 -5.81
CA ASP A 40 10.14 -3.03 -4.92
C ASP A 40 9.63 -1.64 -5.29
N PHE A 41 9.60 -0.77 -4.30
CA PHE A 41 9.09 0.59 -4.38
C PHE A 41 10.01 1.51 -3.58
N ASP A 42 10.30 2.69 -4.11
CA ASP A 42 11.04 3.71 -3.37
C ASP A 42 10.12 4.83 -2.91
N PHE A 43 10.47 5.46 -1.79
CA PHE A 43 9.74 6.59 -1.25
C PHE A 43 10.64 7.51 -0.43
N ASP A 44 10.28 8.79 -0.37
CA ASP A 44 11.03 9.81 0.37
C ASP A 44 10.33 10.18 1.66
N VAL A 45 11.01 9.97 2.78
CA VAL A 45 10.60 10.48 4.09
C VAL A 45 11.14 11.89 4.26
N LYS A 46 10.28 12.89 4.24
CA LYS A 46 10.65 14.31 4.38
C LYS A 46 10.58 14.78 5.83
N ASN A 47 9.57 14.32 6.58
CA ASN A 47 9.32 14.75 7.95
C ASN A 47 9.32 13.55 8.91
N THR A 48 10.37 13.46 9.73
CA THR A 48 10.53 12.40 10.74
C THR A 48 9.70 12.63 12.02
N GLN A 49 9.07 13.79 12.16
CA GLN A 49 8.16 14.09 13.27
C GLN A 49 6.76 13.52 13.06
N LEU A 50 6.45 13.10 11.83
CA LEU A 50 5.19 12.45 11.51
C LEU A 50 5.32 10.93 11.60
N ASN A 51 4.25 10.28 12.02
CA ASN A 51 4.10 8.83 11.82
C ASN A 51 3.79 8.54 10.36
N HIS A 52 4.04 7.31 9.94
CA HIS A 52 3.76 6.85 8.58
C HIS A 52 2.95 5.56 8.64
N ASN A 53 1.96 5.47 7.77
CA ASN A 53 1.15 4.26 7.60
C ASN A 53 1.46 3.65 6.23
N LEU A 54 1.86 2.38 6.24
CA LEU A 54 2.19 1.62 5.04
C LEU A 54 1.12 0.57 4.82
N TYR A 55 0.54 0.57 3.62
CA TYR A 55 -0.50 -0.36 3.20
C TYR A 55 -0.03 -1.22 2.03
N LEU A 56 -0.43 -2.46 2.05
CA LEU A 56 -0.39 -3.36 0.91
C LEU A 56 -1.60 -3.06 0.04
N ASN A 57 -1.38 -2.73 -1.23
CA ASN A 57 -2.39 -2.77 -2.27
C ASN A 57 -2.26 -4.09 -3.00
N LEU A 58 -3.31 -4.90 -3.01
CA LEU A 58 -3.33 -6.23 -3.60
C LEU A 58 -4.55 -6.39 -4.50
N LYS A 59 -4.35 -6.88 -5.71
CA LYS A 59 -5.44 -7.25 -6.60
C LYS A 59 -5.30 -8.71 -7.01
N ILE A 60 -6.34 -9.49 -6.73
CA ILE A 60 -6.38 -10.92 -7.03
C ILE A 60 -7.59 -11.27 -7.89
N GLN A 61 -7.50 -12.40 -8.58
CA GLN A 61 -8.64 -13.01 -9.24
C GLN A 61 -9.55 -13.73 -8.24
N LYS A 62 -10.81 -13.88 -8.55
CA LYS A 62 -11.77 -14.69 -7.75
C LYS A 62 -11.35 -16.17 -7.63
N THR A 63 -10.48 -16.61 -8.52
CA THR A 63 -9.91 -17.97 -8.54
C THR A 63 -8.66 -18.12 -7.69
N TYR A 64 -8.23 -17.05 -6.97
CA TYR A 64 -7.11 -17.13 -6.03
C TYR A 64 -7.40 -18.23 -4.99
N PRO A 65 -6.49 -19.21 -4.80
CA PRO A 65 -6.84 -20.45 -4.11
C PRO A 65 -6.74 -20.41 -2.59
N TYR A 66 -6.32 -19.27 -2.00
CA TYR A 66 -6.07 -19.17 -0.55
C TYR A 66 -6.96 -18.11 0.10
N GLU A 67 -7.27 -18.30 1.39
CA GLU A 67 -7.99 -17.32 2.22
C GLU A 67 -7.08 -16.24 2.80
N ASN A 68 -5.77 -16.37 2.61
CA ASN A 68 -4.76 -15.47 3.16
C ASN A 68 -3.57 -15.29 2.21
N LEU A 69 -2.71 -14.33 2.54
CA LEU A 69 -1.41 -14.13 1.92
C LEU A 69 -0.36 -13.93 3.01
N TYR A 70 0.65 -14.80 3.02
CA TYR A 70 1.89 -14.57 3.77
C TYR A 70 2.85 -13.76 2.94
N LEU A 71 3.32 -12.66 3.52
CA LEU A 71 4.22 -11.71 2.87
C LEU A 71 5.43 -11.44 3.77
N LEU A 72 6.62 -11.45 3.19
CA LEU A 72 7.81 -10.83 3.76
C LEU A 72 7.93 -9.42 3.19
N THR A 73 8.09 -8.44 4.07
CA THR A 73 8.40 -7.07 3.71
C THR A 73 9.83 -6.76 4.10
N HIS A 74 10.59 -6.14 3.20
CA HIS A 74 11.97 -5.76 3.42
C HIS A 74 12.06 -4.24 3.26
N ILE A 75 12.32 -3.52 4.34
CA ILE A 75 12.53 -2.07 4.30
C ILE A 75 14.01 -1.80 4.38
N LYS A 76 14.56 -1.14 3.36
CA LYS A 76 15.92 -0.65 3.32
C LYS A 76 15.93 0.83 3.65
N ASP A 77 16.68 1.21 4.67
CA ASP A 77 16.82 2.58 5.12
C ASP A 77 17.85 3.40 4.32
N THR A 78 18.01 4.66 4.70
CA THR A 78 18.95 5.61 4.05
C THR A 78 20.41 5.21 4.17
N GLU A 79 20.76 4.29 5.08
CA GLU A 79 22.13 3.78 5.30
C GLU A 79 22.33 2.39 4.66
N GLY A 80 21.30 1.87 3.99
CA GLY A 80 21.35 0.56 3.35
C GLY A 80 21.03 -0.62 4.27
N LYS A 81 20.67 -0.37 5.54
CA LYS A 81 20.24 -1.42 6.47
C LYS A 81 18.88 -1.94 6.10
N ILE A 82 18.73 -3.26 6.02
CA ILE A 82 17.48 -3.93 5.70
C ILE A 82 16.85 -4.47 6.99
N THR A 83 15.57 -4.15 7.18
CA THR A 83 14.73 -4.72 8.22
C THR A 83 13.61 -5.51 7.57
N SER A 84 13.48 -6.80 7.94
CA SER A 84 12.48 -7.69 7.37
C SER A 84 11.40 -8.03 8.39
N SER A 85 10.15 -8.13 7.93
CA SER A 85 9.01 -8.51 8.76
C SER A 85 8.06 -9.41 7.98
N ARG A 86 7.62 -10.51 8.61
CA ARG A 86 6.63 -11.42 8.04
C ARG A 86 5.23 -11.03 8.53
N LYS A 87 4.29 -10.95 7.59
CA LYS A 87 2.88 -10.67 7.85
C LYS A 87 1.99 -11.76 7.27
N ASN A 88 0.88 -12.03 7.94
CA ASN A 88 -0.22 -12.84 7.41
C ASN A 88 -1.41 -11.92 7.19
N PHE A 89 -1.81 -11.76 5.94
CA PHE A 89 -2.99 -10.98 5.57
C PHE A 89 -4.15 -11.92 5.34
N ARG A 90 -5.19 -11.82 6.16
CA ARG A 90 -6.45 -12.51 5.94
C ARG A 90 -7.22 -11.79 4.82
N LEU A 91 -7.72 -12.54 3.85
CA LEU A 91 -8.40 -12.02 2.66
C LEU A 91 -9.90 -12.31 2.67
N THR A 92 -10.35 -13.17 3.60
CA THR A 92 -11.75 -13.56 3.75
C THR A 92 -12.23 -13.31 5.18
N ASP A 93 -13.54 -13.19 5.36
CA ASP A 93 -14.19 -13.24 6.66
C ASP A 93 -14.27 -14.68 7.24
N GLU A 94 -14.98 -14.86 8.35
CA GLU A 94 -15.13 -16.18 8.99
C GLU A 94 -15.99 -17.15 8.19
N ASP A 95 -16.83 -16.62 7.32
CA ASP A 95 -17.70 -17.39 6.41
C ASP A 95 -17.03 -17.70 5.07
N GLY A 96 -15.77 -17.25 4.88
CA GLY A 96 -15.01 -17.46 3.64
C GLY A 96 -15.30 -16.43 2.53
N ASN A 97 -16.08 -15.38 2.82
CA ASN A 97 -16.34 -14.34 1.84
C ASN A 97 -15.16 -13.35 1.77
N PRO A 98 -14.78 -12.89 0.57
CA PRO A 98 -13.73 -11.89 0.42
C PRO A 98 -14.06 -10.58 1.15
N ILE A 99 -13.13 -10.06 1.96
CA ILE A 99 -13.27 -8.76 2.64
C ILE A 99 -12.85 -7.57 1.79
N GLY A 100 -12.36 -7.82 0.56
CA GLY A 100 -11.97 -6.79 -0.40
C GLY A 100 -13.11 -6.30 -1.27
N SER A 101 -12.83 -5.28 -2.07
CA SER A 101 -13.78 -4.71 -3.04
C SER A 101 -13.78 -5.51 -4.32
N MET A 102 -14.93 -6.06 -4.69
CA MET A 102 -15.10 -6.86 -5.90
C MET A 102 -15.39 -5.97 -7.13
N SER A 103 -14.72 -6.26 -8.24
CA SER A 103 -14.97 -5.62 -9.53
C SER A 103 -14.74 -6.65 -10.64
N GLY A 104 -15.83 -7.04 -11.34
CA GLY A 104 -15.76 -8.08 -12.38
C GLY A 104 -15.24 -9.40 -11.81
N ASN A 105 -14.13 -9.89 -12.35
CA ASN A 105 -13.47 -11.13 -11.92
C ASN A 105 -12.33 -10.90 -10.91
N SER A 106 -12.16 -9.66 -10.44
CA SER A 106 -11.07 -9.27 -9.55
C SER A 106 -11.58 -8.82 -8.19
N ILE A 107 -10.72 -8.94 -7.17
CA ILE A 107 -10.94 -8.46 -5.80
C ILE A 107 -9.73 -7.62 -5.42
N SER A 108 -9.99 -6.40 -4.96
CA SER A 108 -8.95 -5.44 -4.54
C SER A 108 -8.95 -5.25 -3.03
N TYR A 109 -7.77 -5.21 -2.47
CA TYR A 109 -7.53 -5.03 -1.03
C TYR A 109 -6.56 -3.88 -0.79
N GLN A 110 -6.79 -3.18 0.32
CA GLN A 110 -5.83 -2.27 0.93
C GLN A 110 -5.67 -2.65 2.39
N LEU A 111 -4.55 -3.25 2.72
CA LEU A 111 -4.32 -3.91 4.01
C LEU A 111 -3.14 -3.27 4.74
N PRO A 112 -3.23 -2.96 6.06
CA PRO A 112 -2.14 -2.30 6.77
C PRO A 112 -0.94 -3.24 6.95
N ILE A 113 0.22 -2.83 6.41
CA ILE A 113 1.51 -3.49 6.69
C ILE A 113 2.05 -2.98 8.02
N PHE A 114 2.19 -1.65 8.14
CA PHE A 114 2.61 -0.97 9.35
C PHE A 114 1.73 0.25 9.60
N THR A 115 1.35 0.45 10.86
CA THR A 115 0.65 1.64 11.31
C THR A 115 1.51 2.39 12.32
N ASN A 116 1.47 3.72 12.27
CA ASN A 116 2.22 4.60 13.18
C ASN A 116 3.74 4.35 13.19
N MET A 117 4.30 3.97 12.04
CA MET A 117 5.73 3.73 11.90
C MET A 117 6.50 5.06 11.94
N LYS A 118 7.59 5.09 12.72
CA LYS A 118 8.52 6.22 12.79
C LYS A 118 9.78 5.91 12.01
N PHE A 119 10.16 6.85 11.14
CA PHE A 119 11.45 6.84 10.47
C PHE A 119 12.42 7.76 11.23
N GLN A 120 13.64 7.26 11.51
CA GLN A 120 14.62 8.00 12.30
C GLN A 120 15.35 9.10 11.51
N LYS A 121 15.42 8.94 10.19
CA LYS A 121 16.13 9.85 9.28
C LYS A 121 15.25 10.21 8.11
N SER A 122 15.35 11.46 7.66
CA SER A 122 14.79 11.86 6.37
C SER A 122 15.65 11.32 5.24
N GLY A 123 15.04 11.08 4.09
CA GLY A 123 15.71 10.60 2.88
C GLY A 123 14.96 9.46 2.21
N LYS A 124 15.65 8.82 1.28
CA LYS A 124 15.08 7.77 0.43
C LYS A 124 15.12 6.40 1.13
N TYR A 125 13.97 5.76 1.15
CA TYR A 125 13.75 4.40 1.63
C TYR A 125 13.25 3.52 0.48
N PHE A 126 13.39 2.21 0.65
CA PHE A 126 12.85 1.22 -0.27
C PHE A 126 12.05 0.18 0.51
N ILE A 127 10.95 -0.28 -0.05
CA ILE A 127 10.20 -1.42 0.45
C ILE A 127 10.07 -2.46 -0.64
N ALA A 128 10.46 -3.70 -0.35
CA ALA A 128 10.30 -4.83 -1.25
C ALA A 128 9.29 -5.82 -0.66
N LEU A 129 8.48 -6.42 -1.53
CA LEU A 129 7.40 -7.32 -1.18
C LEU A 129 7.70 -8.71 -1.74
N GLU A 130 7.90 -9.68 -0.86
CA GLU A 130 8.21 -11.07 -1.21
C GLU A 130 7.06 -11.98 -0.76
N GLN A 131 6.49 -12.76 -1.68
CA GLN A 131 5.51 -13.76 -1.29
C GLN A 131 6.20 -14.87 -0.44
N ASN A 132 5.55 -15.25 0.66
CA ASN A 132 6.08 -16.25 1.59
C ASN A 132 5.04 -17.36 1.84
N MET A 133 4.41 -17.80 0.77
CA MET A 133 3.52 -18.96 0.75
C MET A 133 4.34 -20.25 0.64
N ARG A 134 3.70 -21.40 0.80
CA ARG A 134 4.38 -22.72 0.64
C ARG A 134 4.69 -23.02 -0.82
N ASP A 135 3.84 -22.53 -1.73
CA ASP A 135 4.01 -22.74 -3.16
C ASP A 135 5.01 -21.74 -3.74
N SER A 136 5.92 -22.23 -4.55
CA SER A 136 6.93 -21.41 -5.21
C SER A 136 6.34 -20.41 -6.21
N VAL A 137 5.16 -20.71 -6.72
CA VAL A 137 4.36 -19.83 -7.61
C VAL A 137 2.93 -19.83 -7.11
N ILE A 138 2.40 -18.66 -6.82
CA ILE A 138 0.99 -18.47 -6.47
C ILE A 138 0.22 -17.87 -7.65
N ASN A 139 -0.86 -18.54 -8.03
CA ASN A 139 -1.71 -18.10 -9.14
C ASN A 139 -2.85 -17.21 -8.66
N GLY A 140 -3.32 -16.35 -9.55
CA GLY A 140 -4.44 -15.46 -9.28
C GLY A 140 -4.06 -14.12 -8.68
N VAL A 141 -2.77 -13.77 -8.54
CA VAL A 141 -2.34 -12.43 -8.15
C VAL A 141 -2.12 -11.58 -9.38
N GLU A 142 -3.01 -10.61 -9.63
CA GLU A 142 -2.96 -9.74 -10.81
C GLU A 142 -1.95 -8.62 -10.66
N SER A 143 -1.96 -7.95 -9.49
CA SER A 143 -1.01 -6.88 -9.20
C SER A 143 -0.82 -6.73 -7.69
N ILE A 144 0.34 -6.17 -7.33
CA ILE A 144 0.72 -5.90 -5.94
C ILE A 144 1.40 -4.54 -5.87
N GLY A 145 1.19 -3.85 -4.76
CA GLY A 145 1.76 -2.53 -4.58
C GLY A 145 1.73 -2.03 -3.16
N VAL A 146 2.13 -0.79 -2.99
CA VAL A 146 2.17 -0.11 -1.70
C VAL A 146 1.50 1.24 -1.79
N MET A 147 0.80 1.61 -0.71
CA MET A 147 0.43 2.98 -0.44
C MET A 147 1.10 3.40 0.87
N ILE A 148 1.76 4.55 0.86
CA ILE A 148 2.42 5.12 2.03
C ILE A 148 1.85 6.49 2.28
N LYS A 149 1.35 6.69 3.51
CA LYS A 149 0.74 7.95 3.96
C LYS A 149 1.48 8.51 5.16
N GLU A 150 1.65 9.83 5.18
CA GLU A 150 1.96 10.53 6.43
C GLU A 150 0.76 10.44 7.37
N GLY A 151 0.99 10.24 8.63
CA GLY A 151 -0.01 10.21 9.70
C GLY A 151 0.04 11.48 10.55
N GLU A 152 -0.52 11.37 11.74
CA GLU A 152 -0.52 12.48 12.70
C GLU A 152 0.86 12.72 13.31
N PRO A 153 1.14 13.95 13.77
CA PRO A 153 2.38 14.27 14.50
C PRO A 153 2.50 13.41 15.75
N VAL A 154 3.74 13.07 16.09
CA VAL A 154 4.07 12.38 17.33
C VAL A 154 4.43 13.43 18.38
N PHE A 155 3.63 13.51 19.43
CA PHE A 155 3.89 14.36 20.60
C PHE A 155 4.61 13.56 21.70
#